data_abeeb2e10323a4f7209b16221a0bd33e
#
_entry.id   abeeb2e10323a4f7209b16221a0bd33e
#
_cell.length_a   1.000
_cell.length_b   1.000
_cell.length_c   1.000
_cell.angle_alpha   90.00
_cell.angle_beta   90.00
_cell.angle_gamma   90.00
#
_symmetry.space_group_name_H-M   'P 1'
#
loop_
_entity.id
_entity.type
_entity.pdbx_description
1 polymer ?
#
loop_
_entity_poly.entity_id
_entity_poly.type
_entity_poly.pdbx_seq_one_letter_code
_entity_poly.pdbx_strand_id
1 'polypeptide(L)'
;MTLISCPICAGPVELVGDHPGCLIGHTFDLAELQDRLGEAAEMALWSAIRALEDSASGARWRLTLPDPPGHLDRLIESSEQEARILRDLVNSRESRSEATGTTSTTSNTEDRPDRW
;
A
#
# COMPACT_ATOMS: atom_id res chain seq x y z
N MET A 1 15.02 -14.11 -17.51
CA MET A 1 13.77 -14.47 -16.82
C MET A 1 13.39 -13.39 -15.84
N THR A 2 12.16 -12.92 -15.92
CA THR A 2 11.68 -11.88 -15.02
C THR A 2 10.66 -12.47 -14.07
N LEU A 3 10.88 -12.27 -12.79
CA LEU A 3 9.98 -12.75 -11.76
C LEU A 3 9.38 -11.57 -11.01
N ILE A 4 8.11 -11.70 -10.67
CA ILE A 4 7.44 -10.75 -9.79
C ILE A 4 6.76 -11.54 -8.69
N SER A 5 6.22 -10.82 -7.70
CA SER A 5 5.44 -11.45 -6.65
C SER A 5 3.99 -11.55 -7.11
N CYS A 6 3.36 -12.69 -6.82
CA CYS A 6 1.95 -12.85 -7.13
C CYS A 6 1.13 -11.86 -6.31
N PRO A 7 0.23 -11.09 -6.92
CA PRO A 7 -0.56 -10.12 -6.16
C PRO A 7 -1.56 -10.74 -5.20
N ILE A 8 -1.79 -12.05 -5.30
CA ILE A 8 -2.71 -12.72 -4.40
C ILE A 8 -1.97 -13.40 -3.25
N CYS A 9 -0.91 -14.15 -3.56
CA CYS A 9 -0.24 -14.96 -2.53
C CYS A 9 1.21 -14.59 -2.29
N ALA A 10 1.73 -13.62 -3.02
CA ALA A 10 3.11 -13.14 -2.92
C ALA A 10 4.16 -14.16 -3.38
N GLY A 11 3.76 -15.32 -3.87
CA GLY A 11 4.69 -16.29 -4.40
C GLY A 11 5.27 -15.84 -5.73
N PRO A 12 6.31 -16.50 -6.23
CA PRO A 12 6.95 -16.06 -7.46
C PRO A 12 6.08 -16.34 -8.68
N VAL A 13 6.03 -15.37 -9.57
CA VAL A 13 5.36 -15.48 -10.86
C VAL A 13 6.38 -15.21 -11.94
N GLU A 14 6.53 -16.14 -12.86
CA GLU A 14 7.39 -15.93 -14.00
C GLU A 14 6.59 -15.26 -15.12
N LEU A 15 7.13 -14.15 -15.63
CA LEU A 15 6.46 -13.40 -16.69
C LEU A 15 6.80 -14.05 -18.03
N VAL A 16 5.97 -14.99 -18.44
CA VAL A 16 6.15 -15.71 -19.68
C VAL A 16 4.77 -15.98 -20.27
N GLY A 17 4.66 -15.78 -21.58
CA GLY A 17 3.39 -16.01 -22.25
C GLY A 17 2.36 -14.94 -21.90
N ASP A 18 1.09 -15.24 -22.22
CA ASP A 18 0.01 -14.29 -22.02
C ASP A 18 -0.92 -14.68 -20.88
N HIS A 19 -0.59 -15.75 -20.14
CA HIS A 19 -1.34 -16.15 -18.95
C HIS A 19 -0.36 -16.55 -17.85
N PRO A 20 0.40 -15.58 -17.32
CA PRO A 20 1.35 -15.90 -16.26
C PRO A 20 0.63 -16.41 -15.02
N GLY A 21 1.31 -17.27 -14.28
CA GLY A 21 0.75 -17.86 -13.10
C GLY A 21 1.81 -18.14 -12.04
N CYS A 22 1.37 -18.27 -10.80
CA CYS A 22 2.26 -18.61 -9.72
C CYS A 22 2.25 -20.11 -9.44
N LEU A 23 3.12 -20.54 -8.53
CA LEU A 23 3.26 -21.97 -8.24
C LEU A 23 2.01 -22.58 -7.61
N ILE A 24 1.20 -21.76 -6.93
CA ILE A 24 -0.01 -22.26 -6.28
C ILE A 24 -1.14 -22.42 -7.29
N GLY A 25 -1.04 -21.74 -8.44
CA GLY A 25 -2.03 -21.91 -9.48
C GLY A 25 -2.86 -20.67 -9.78
N HIS A 26 -2.56 -19.54 -9.18
CA HIS A 26 -3.21 -18.29 -9.58
C HIS A 26 -2.73 -17.90 -10.96
N THR A 27 -3.67 -17.70 -11.88
CA THR A 27 -3.32 -17.30 -13.24
C THR A 27 -4.04 -15.99 -13.57
N PHE A 28 -3.46 -15.23 -14.49
CA PHE A 28 -3.96 -13.91 -14.83
C PHE A 28 -3.84 -13.71 -16.34
N ASP A 29 -4.78 -13.01 -16.95
CA ASP A 29 -4.47 -12.42 -18.24
C ASP A 29 -3.63 -11.17 -18.01
N LEU A 30 -3.06 -10.60 -19.08
CA LEU A 30 -2.08 -9.53 -18.90
C LEU A 30 -2.69 -8.27 -18.33
N ALA A 31 -3.90 -7.92 -18.76
CA ALA A 31 -4.55 -6.73 -18.23
C ALA A 31 -4.92 -6.92 -16.76
N GLU A 32 -5.43 -8.09 -16.43
CA GLU A 32 -5.80 -8.38 -15.05
C GLU A 32 -4.58 -8.36 -14.14
N LEU A 33 -3.47 -8.91 -14.60
CA LEU A 33 -2.25 -8.93 -13.82
C LEU A 33 -1.80 -7.49 -13.50
N GLN A 34 -1.83 -6.62 -14.49
CA GLN A 34 -1.41 -5.25 -14.29
C GLN A 34 -2.31 -4.53 -13.29
N ASP A 35 -3.61 -4.75 -13.39
CA ASP A 35 -4.56 -4.17 -12.45
C ASP A 35 -4.33 -4.68 -11.05
N ARG A 36 -4.11 -5.97 -10.90
CA ARG A 36 -3.87 -6.56 -9.59
C ARG A 36 -2.58 -6.08 -8.97
N LEU A 37 -1.54 -5.89 -9.78
CA LEU A 37 -0.28 -5.36 -9.27
C LEU A 37 -0.45 -3.92 -8.79
N GLY A 38 -1.23 -3.14 -9.51
CA GLY A 38 -1.53 -1.78 -9.09
C GLY A 38 -2.31 -1.73 -7.78
N GLU A 39 -3.29 -2.61 -7.64
CA GLU A 39 -4.05 -2.70 -6.40
C GLU A 39 -3.17 -3.13 -5.23
N ALA A 40 -2.28 -4.09 -5.47
CA ALA A 40 -1.37 -4.55 -4.43
C ALA A 40 -0.44 -3.44 -3.97
N ALA A 41 0.03 -2.62 -4.90
CA ALA A 41 0.88 -1.48 -4.56
C ALA A 41 0.11 -0.47 -3.71
N GLU A 42 -1.13 -0.20 -4.09
CA GLU A 42 -1.95 0.74 -3.33
C GLU A 42 -2.23 0.23 -1.93
N MET A 43 -2.54 -1.05 -1.80
CA MET A 43 -2.77 -1.65 -0.50
C MET A 43 -1.51 -1.59 0.37
N ALA A 44 -0.34 -1.80 -0.25
CA ALA A 44 0.91 -1.71 0.49
C ALA A 44 1.16 -0.29 1.00
N LEU A 45 0.82 0.72 0.20
CA LEU A 45 0.96 2.10 0.62
C LEU A 45 0.04 2.41 1.81
N TRP A 46 -1.21 1.95 1.76
CA TRP A 46 -2.13 2.14 2.88
C TRP A 46 -1.64 1.42 4.13
N SER A 47 -1.07 0.22 3.98
CA SER A 47 -0.50 -0.50 5.11
C SER A 47 0.68 0.25 5.72
N ALA A 48 1.51 0.86 4.87
CA ALA A 48 2.64 1.64 5.36
C ALA A 48 2.17 2.89 6.10
N ILE A 49 1.16 3.56 5.57
CA ILE A 49 0.58 4.73 6.24
C ILE A 49 0.08 4.33 7.62
N ARG A 50 -0.65 3.22 7.68
CA ARG A 50 -1.19 2.73 8.95
C ARG A 50 -0.06 2.42 9.94
N ALA A 51 0.98 1.75 9.47
CA ALA A 51 2.09 1.38 10.33
C ALA A 51 2.80 2.62 10.88
N LEU A 52 2.95 3.66 10.04
CA LEU A 52 3.58 4.90 10.50
C LEU A 52 2.72 5.62 11.52
N GLU A 53 1.41 5.65 11.31
CA GLU A 53 0.51 6.26 12.27
C GLU A 53 0.48 5.49 13.58
N ASP A 54 0.53 4.17 13.50
CA ASP A 54 0.61 3.35 14.70
C ASP A 54 1.92 3.57 15.45
N SER A 55 3.01 3.75 14.72
CA SER A 55 4.30 4.05 15.34
C SER A 55 4.24 5.37 16.12
N ALA A 56 3.63 6.38 15.53
CA ALA A 56 3.47 7.66 16.22
C ALA A 56 2.57 7.51 17.44
N SER A 57 1.47 6.79 17.31
CA SER A 57 0.56 6.59 18.43
C SER A 57 1.21 5.81 19.55
N GLY A 58 1.97 4.77 19.21
CA GLY A 58 2.67 4.00 20.21
C GLY A 58 3.71 4.85 20.94
N ALA A 59 4.41 5.73 20.22
CA ALA A 59 5.37 6.60 20.84
C ALA A 59 4.69 7.61 21.77
N ARG A 60 3.55 8.14 21.36
CA ARG A 60 2.79 9.05 22.24
C ARG A 60 2.36 8.34 23.52
N TRP A 61 1.89 7.12 23.39
CA TRP A 61 1.52 6.34 24.56
C TRP A 61 2.73 6.13 25.47
N ARG A 62 3.88 5.80 24.86
CA ARG A 62 5.08 5.57 25.67
C ARG A 62 5.51 6.82 26.43
N LEU A 63 5.25 8.02 25.87
CA LEU A 63 5.57 9.27 26.56
C LEU A 63 4.75 9.48 27.81
N THR A 64 3.62 8.79 27.95
CA THR A 64 2.81 8.91 29.17
C THR A 64 3.32 8.03 30.31
N LEU A 65 4.30 7.17 30.04
CA LEU A 65 4.84 6.26 31.04
C LEU A 65 6.12 6.85 31.62
N PRO A 66 6.59 6.35 32.78
CA PRO A 66 7.79 6.88 33.40
C PRO A 66 9.03 6.65 32.56
N ASP A 67 9.95 7.60 32.64
CA ASP A 67 11.28 7.53 32.01
C ASP A 67 11.22 7.25 30.53
N PRO A 68 10.52 8.07 29.74
CA PRO A 68 10.47 7.81 28.30
C PRO A 68 11.82 8.05 27.64
N PRO A 69 12.16 7.24 26.63
CA PRO A 69 13.38 7.49 25.85
C PRO A 69 13.33 8.86 25.18
N GLY A 70 14.51 9.49 25.03
CA GLY A 70 14.58 10.86 24.56
C GLY A 70 14.30 11.03 23.06
N HIS A 71 14.25 9.96 22.30
CA HIS A 71 14.07 10.06 20.84
C HIS A 71 12.61 10.04 20.40
N LEU A 72 11.66 9.88 21.32
CA LEU A 72 10.27 9.64 20.95
C LEU A 72 9.63 10.83 20.24
N ASP A 73 9.98 12.05 20.65
CA ASP A 73 9.40 13.22 19.98
C ASP A 73 9.80 13.28 18.51
N ARG A 74 11.03 12.98 18.20
CA ARG A 74 11.50 12.96 16.81
C ARG A 74 10.86 11.81 16.05
N LEU A 75 10.68 10.68 16.71
CA LEU A 75 10.01 9.54 16.06
C LEU A 75 8.58 9.90 15.68
N ILE A 76 7.85 10.54 16.58
CA ILE A 76 6.49 10.96 16.30
C ILE A 76 6.47 11.89 15.10
N GLU A 77 7.33 12.90 15.12
CA GLU A 77 7.35 13.90 14.07
C GLU A 77 7.69 13.28 12.71
N SER A 78 8.73 12.45 12.67
CA SER A 78 9.13 11.85 11.40
C SER A 78 8.08 10.86 10.89
N SER A 79 7.50 10.07 11.77
CA SER A 79 6.47 9.12 11.36
C SER A 79 5.25 9.80 10.80
N GLU A 80 4.83 10.90 11.44
CA GLU A 80 3.67 11.64 10.96
C GLU A 80 3.95 12.32 9.63
N GLN A 81 5.16 12.84 9.46
CA GLN A 81 5.52 13.46 8.20
C GLN A 81 5.59 12.43 7.08
N GLU A 82 6.16 11.28 7.35
CA GLU A 82 6.23 10.21 6.37
C GLU A 82 4.83 9.73 5.98
N ALA A 83 3.93 9.62 6.95
CA ALA A 83 2.56 9.23 6.65
C ALA A 83 1.89 10.25 5.73
N ARG A 84 2.12 11.55 5.99
CA ARG A 84 1.55 12.59 5.11
C ARG A 84 2.10 12.48 3.68
N ILE A 85 3.39 12.24 3.55
CA ILE A 85 4.00 12.09 2.22
C ILE A 85 3.36 10.91 1.48
N LEU A 86 3.16 9.80 2.17
CA LEU A 86 2.56 8.64 1.54
C LEU A 86 1.09 8.87 1.20
N ARG A 87 0.35 9.60 2.04
CA ARG A 87 -1.03 9.93 1.72
C ARG A 87 -1.11 10.80 0.45
N ASP A 88 -0.21 11.76 0.34
CA ASP A 88 -0.17 12.59 -0.85
C ASP A 88 0.14 11.74 -2.08
N LEU A 89 1.04 10.77 -1.93
CA LEU A 89 1.38 9.89 -3.03
C LEU A 89 0.18 9.04 -3.46
N VAL A 90 -0.55 8.48 -2.50
CA VAL A 90 -1.73 7.69 -2.83
C VAL A 90 -2.77 8.54 -3.54
N ASN A 91 -2.99 9.75 -3.05
CA ASN A 91 -3.95 10.66 -3.67
C ASN A 91 -3.54 11.02 -5.10
N SER A 92 -2.24 11.22 -5.33
CA SER A 92 -1.74 11.47 -6.68
C SER A 92 -1.97 10.28 -7.61
N ARG A 93 -1.78 9.08 -7.09
CA ARG A 93 -2.00 7.87 -7.89
C ARG A 93 -3.46 7.74 -8.29
N GLU A 94 -4.36 8.04 -7.38
CA GLU A 94 -5.79 7.98 -7.68
C GLU A 94 -6.17 9.01 -8.73
N SER A 95 -5.64 10.22 -8.61
CA SER A 95 -5.90 11.27 -9.60
C SER A 95 -5.41 10.87 -10.99
N ARG A 96 -4.24 10.24 -11.05
CA ARG A 96 -3.71 9.80 -12.36
C ARG A 96 -4.57 8.70 -12.94
N SER A 97 -5.06 7.80 -12.13
CA SER A 97 -5.93 6.73 -12.59
C SER A 97 -7.20 7.30 -13.20
N GLU A 98 -7.78 8.30 -12.56
CA GLU A 98 -8.98 8.95 -13.10
C GLU A 98 -8.68 9.67 -14.39
N ALA A 99 -7.53 10.30 -14.46
CA ALA A 99 -7.17 11.07 -15.66
C ALA A 99 -6.97 10.19 -16.89
N THR A 100 -6.68 8.93 -16.71
CA THR A 100 -6.51 8.04 -17.86
C THR A 100 -7.82 7.50 -18.41
N GLY A 101 -8.93 7.91 -17.84
CA GLY A 101 -10.21 7.58 -18.43
C GLY A 101 -10.83 6.28 -18.02
N THR A 102 -10.26 5.59 -17.09
CA THR A 102 -10.92 4.42 -16.56
C THR A 102 -11.98 4.89 -15.59
N THR A 103 -13.20 4.81 -16.03
CA THR A 103 -14.24 5.48 -15.28
C THR A 103 -15.03 4.57 -14.38
N SER A 104 -14.80 3.30 -14.45
CA SER A 104 -15.79 2.39 -13.93
C SER A 104 -15.67 2.09 -12.47
N THR A 105 -14.66 2.60 -11.78
CA THR A 105 -14.36 2.09 -10.47
C THR A 105 -14.44 3.11 -9.37
N THR A 106 -15.01 4.24 -9.65
CA THR A 106 -14.95 5.33 -8.71
C THR A 106 -15.68 5.08 -7.42
N SER A 107 -16.71 4.26 -7.45
CA SER A 107 -17.56 4.11 -6.29
C SER A 107 -16.88 3.40 -5.14
N ASN A 108 -15.80 2.70 -5.40
CA ASN A 108 -15.20 1.88 -4.35
C ASN A 108 -14.08 2.56 -3.61
N THR A 109 -13.62 3.67 -4.10
CA THR A 109 -12.45 4.30 -3.49
C THR A 109 -12.76 4.98 -2.19
N GLU A 110 -14.00 5.34 -1.99
CA GLU A 110 -14.39 6.09 -0.80
C GLU A 110 -14.25 5.30 0.47
N ASP A 111 -14.47 4.01 0.37
CA ASP A 111 -14.51 3.18 1.55
C ASP A 111 -13.14 2.67 1.95
N ARG A 112 -12.19 2.81 1.07
CA ARG A 112 -10.92 2.15 1.28
C ARG A 112 -10.17 2.62 2.51
N PRO A 113 -10.07 3.91 2.78
CA PRO A 113 -9.35 4.37 3.96
C PRO A 113 -9.98 3.95 5.27
N ASP A 114 -11.23 3.65 5.25
CA ASP A 114 -11.95 3.34 6.49
C ASP A 114 -11.84 1.88 6.88
N ARG A 115 -11.21 1.09 6.06
CA ARG A 115 -11.15 -0.35 6.32
C ARG A 115 -10.06 -0.74 7.29
N TRP A 116 -9.20 0.17 7.61
CA TRP A 116 -8.10 -0.10 8.52
C TRP A 116 -8.48 0.04 9.99
#